data_adc81f109d34e923a684ec7a77538970
#
_entry.id   adc81f109d34e923a684ec7a77538970
#
_cell.length_a   1.000
_cell.length_b   1.000
_cell.length_c   1.000
_cell.angle_alpha   90.00
_cell.angle_beta   90.00
_cell.angle_gamma   90.00
#
_symmetry.space_group_name_H-M   'P 1'
#
loop_
_entity.id
_entity.type
_entity.pdbx_description
1 polymer ?
#
loop_
_entity_poly.entity_id
_entity_poly.type
_entity_poly.pdbx_seq_one_letter_code
_entity_poly.pdbx_strand_id
1 'polypeptide(L)'
;VRDKSQVFCAKVVMACSGYGHFSIEHNKGHHRHVATPEDPASSRLGESIYKSAKREMPGGFRRAWALEAERLQRRGKSEWSLSNEIIQPALLTITAYILMLAFLGPLMIPFLFIAAAFGWWQLTCANYVEHYGLLRQKLENGRYERCAPHHSWNSNHKVSNLILLQL
;
A
#
# COMPACT_ATOMS: atom_id res chain seq x y z
N VAL A 1 -15.46 12.04 -5.76
CA VAL A 1 -15.08 11.53 -7.10
C VAL A 1 -13.60 11.84 -7.29
N ARG A 2 -12.72 10.84 -7.20
CA ARG A 2 -11.29 11.06 -7.47
C ARG A 2 -11.12 11.39 -8.96
N ASP A 3 -10.43 12.50 -9.24
CA ASP A 3 -10.08 12.88 -10.61
C ASP A 3 -9.19 11.79 -11.25
N LYS A 4 -9.46 11.43 -12.51
CA LYS A 4 -8.70 10.41 -13.24
C LYS A 4 -7.21 10.78 -13.38
N SER A 5 -6.91 12.07 -13.49
CA SER A 5 -5.53 12.58 -13.55
C SER A 5 -4.78 12.34 -12.23
N GLN A 6 -5.41 12.57 -11.08
CA GLN A 6 -4.81 12.32 -9.76
C GLN A 6 -4.52 10.83 -9.56
N VAL A 7 -5.46 9.96 -9.96
CA VAL A 7 -5.26 8.50 -9.89
C VAL A 7 -4.10 8.07 -10.78
N PHE A 8 -3.99 8.64 -11.98
CA PHE A 8 -2.89 8.35 -12.89
C PHE A 8 -1.54 8.80 -12.32
N CYS A 9 -1.45 10.05 -11.83
CA CYS A 9 -0.24 10.57 -11.20
C CYS A 9 0.20 9.72 -10.00
N ALA A 10 -0.74 9.34 -9.12
CA ALA A 10 -0.44 8.46 -8.00
C ALA A 10 0.11 7.10 -8.46
N LYS A 11 -0.46 6.49 -9.50
CA LYS A 11 0.06 5.24 -10.07
C LYS A 11 1.48 5.39 -10.60
N VAL A 12 1.79 6.49 -11.26
CA VAL A 12 3.14 6.76 -11.79
C VAL A 12 4.14 6.92 -10.63
N VAL A 13 3.80 7.72 -9.62
CA VAL A 13 4.67 7.93 -8.44
C VAL A 13 4.92 6.60 -7.72
N MET A 14 3.89 5.79 -7.49
CA MET A 14 4.04 4.48 -6.87
C MET A 14 4.85 3.51 -7.73
N ALA A 15 4.71 3.58 -9.06
CA ALA A 15 5.53 2.79 -9.97
C ALA A 15 7.00 3.15 -9.88
N CYS A 16 7.35 4.45 -9.76
CA CYS A 16 8.74 4.89 -9.62
C CYS A 16 9.45 4.30 -8.39
N SER A 17 8.72 4.03 -7.32
CA SER A 17 9.25 3.36 -6.12
C SER A 17 9.06 1.84 -6.12
N GLY A 18 8.62 1.24 -7.24
CA GLY A 18 8.35 -0.20 -7.32
C GLY A 18 7.18 -0.68 -6.44
N TYR A 19 6.32 0.24 -6.00
CA TYR A 19 5.23 -0.03 -5.05
C TYR A 19 3.84 0.08 -5.70
N GLY A 20 3.73 -0.22 -6.99
CA GLY A 20 2.50 -0.04 -7.76
C GLY A 20 1.29 -0.80 -7.25
N HIS A 21 1.48 -1.96 -6.58
CA HIS A 21 0.41 -2.74 -5.98
C HIS A 21 -0.22 -2.06 -4.75
N PHE A 22 0.47 -1.11 -4.12
CA PHE A 22 -0.01 -0.39 -2.94
C PHE A 22 -1.37 0.27 -3.17
N SER A 23 -1.60 0.84 -4.35
CA SER A 23 -2.89 1.50 -4.65
C SER A 23 -4.09 0.55 -4.57
N ILE A 24 -3.92 -0.72 -4.91
CA ILE A 24 -4.97 -1.74 -4.81
C ILE A 24 -5.12 -2.19 -3.36
N GLU A 25 -3.98 -2.53 -2.75
CA GLU A 25 -3.94 -2.98 -1.36
C GLU A 25 -4.56 -1.93 -0.44
N HIS A 26 -4.09 -0.70 -0.50
CA HIS A 26 -4.53 0.38 0.36
C HIS A 26 -6.04 0.68 0.19
N ASN A 27 -6.51 0.89 -1.03
CA ASN A 27 -7.90 1.29 -1.24
C ASN A 27 -8.93 0.15 -1.13
N LYS A 28 -8.57 -1.08 -1.48
CA LYS A 28 -9.51 -2.21 -1.55
C LYS A 28 -9.28 -3.24 -0.45
N GLY A 29 -8.06 -3.31 0.08
CA GLY A 29 -7.66 -4.20 1.17
C GLY A 29 -7.68 -3.50 2.51
N HIS A 30 -6.71 -2.61 2.74
CA HIS A 30 -6.50 -1.92 4.01
C HIS A 30 -7.72 -1.12 4.47
N HIS A 31 -8.24 -0.17 3.71
CA HIS A 31 -9.43 0.61 4.11
C HIS A 31 -10.65 -0.23 4.46
N ARG A 32 -10.77 -1.42 3.90
CA ARG A 32 -11.86 -2.34 4.23
C ARG A 32 -11.63 -3.06 5.55
N HIS A 33 -10.38 -3.44 5.82
CA HIS A 33 -10.00 -4.30 6.94
C HIS A 33 -9.20 -3.58 8.03
N VAL A 34 -8.97 -2.28 7.90
CA VAL A 34 -8.23 -1.46 8.86
C VAL A 34 -8.69 -1.74 10.30
N ALA A 35 -7.73 -1.78 11.22
CA ALA A 35 -7.96 -2.09 12.63
C ALA A 35 -8.69 -3.43 12.86
N THR A 36 -8.43 -4.43 12.03
CA THR A 36 -8.83 -5.83 12.27
C THR A 36 -7.60 -6.74 12.25
N PRO A 37 -7.68 -7.94 12.89
CA PRO A 37 -6.60 -8.93 12.83
C PRO A 37 -6.26 -9.41 11.41
N GLU A 38 -7.19 -9.26 10.47
CA GLU A 38 -7.07 -9.67 9.07
C GLU A 38 -6.24 -8.68 8.24
N ASP A 39 -6.06 -7.45 8.74
CA ASP A 39 -5.30 -6.42 8.06
C ASP A 39 -3.80 -6.54 8.35
N PRO A 40 -2.95 -6.84 7.34
CA PRO A 40 -1.52 -6.89 7.55
C PRO A 40 -0.89 -5.52 7.84
N ALA A 41 -1.53 -4.41 7.46
CA ALA A 41 -1.03 -3.07 7.67
C ALA A 41 -1.37 -2.49 9.07
N SER A 42 -2.40 -3.03 9.74
CA SER A 42 -2.72 -2.62 11.12
C SER A 42 -1.76 -3.25 12.13
N SER A 43 -0.97 -2.42 12.79
CA SER A 43 0.02 -2.83 13.77
C SER A 43 -0.63 -3.22 15.10
N ARG A 44 -0.09 -4.28 15.73
CA ARG A 44 -0.64 -4.84 16.96
C ARG A 44 -0.02 -4.17 18.17
N LEU A 45 -0.77 -4.07 19.26
CA LEU A 45 -0.25 -3.57 20.54
C LEU A 45 0.96 -4.43 21.00
N GLY A 46 2.07 -3.78 21.34
CA GLY A 46 3.32 -4.45 21.74
C GLY A 46 4.15 -5.02 20.56
N GLU A 47 3.68 -4.91 19.33
CA GLU A 47 4.45 -5.32 18.15
C GLU A 47 5.48 -4.26 17.77
N SER A 48 6.75 -4.65 17.51
CA SER A 48 7.74 -3.71 16.98
C SER A 48 7.48 -3.42 15.51
N ILE A 49 7.89 -2.23 15.05
CA ILE A 49 7.77 -1.83 13.64
C ILE A 49 8.44 -2.82 12.68
N TYR A 50 9.57 -3.40 13.07
CA TYR A 50 10.27 -4.39 12.26
C TYR A 50 9.49 -5.68 12.08
N LYS A 51 8.76 -6.10 13.13
CA LYS A 51 7.88 -7.28 13.07
C LYS A 51 6.64 -6.98 12.24
N SER A 52 6.06 -5.80 12.40
CA SER A 52 4.94 -5.31 11.61
C SER A 52 5.30 -5.26 10.12
N ALA A 53 6.44 -4.65 9.76
CA ALA A 53 6.93 -4.57 8.38
C ALA A 53 7.08 -5.95 7.71
N LYS A 54 7.65 -6.93 8.43
CA LYS A 54 7.79 -8.31 7.93
C LYS A 54 6.46 -8.99 7.64
N ARG A 55 5.39 -8.57 8.29
CA ARG A 55 4.02 -9.05 8.06
C ARG A 55 3.32 -8.24 6.97
N GLU A 56 3.41 -6.91 7.06
CA GLU A 56 2.72 -5.98 6.18
C GLU A 56 3.18 -6.11 4.72
N MET A 57 4.49 -6.05 4.47
CA MET A 57 5.01 -6.03 3.09
C MET A 57 4.59 -7.27 2.27
N PRO A 58 4.84 -8.51 2.71
CA PRO A 58 4.40 -9.68 1.95
C PRO A 58 2.88 -9.90 2.03
N GLY A 59 2.25 -9.54 3.15
CA GLY A 59 0.81 -9.66 3.34
C GLY A 59 0.02 -8.74 2.44
N GLY A 60 0.44 -7.49 2.33
CA GLY A 60 -0.15 -6.48 1.45
C GLY A 60 -0.04 -6.88 -0.02
N PHE A 61 1.14 -7.34 -0.45
CA PHE A 61 1.31 -7.82 -1.82
C PHE A 61 0.39 -9.02 -2.15
N ARG A 62 0.37 -10.02 -1.27
CA ARG A 62 -0.49 -11.21 -1.47
C ARG A 62 -1.97 -10.84 -1.54
N ARG A 63 -2.41 -9.93 -0.69
CA ARG A 63 -3.79 -9.46 -0.69
C ARG A 63 -4.12 -8.65 -1.94
N ALA A 64 -3.24 -7.74 -2.35
CA ALA A 64 -3.40 -7.00 -3.60
C ALA A 64 -3.54 -7.94 -4.80
N TRP A 65 -2.66 -8.94 -4.89
CA TRP A 65 -2.72 -9.94 -5.96
C TRP A 65 -4.03 -10.72 -5.96
N ALA A 66 -4.46 -11.22 -4.79
CA ALA A 66 -5.71 -11.97 -4.66
C ALA A 66 -6.93 -11.13 -5.08
N LEU A 67 -7.01 -9.87 -4.63
CA LEU A 67 -8.08 -8.94 -5.00
C LEU A 67 -8.11 -8.67 -6.51
N GLU A 68 -6.95 -8.55 -7.13
CA GLU A 68 -6.83 -8.29 -8.54
C GLU A 68 -7.13 -9.54 -9.38
N ALA A 69 -6.66 -10.70 -8.95
CA ALA A 69 -6.98 -11.99 -9.57
C ALA A 69 -8.50 -12.24 -9.56
N GLU A 70 -9.16 -12.02 -8.43
CA GLU A 70 -10.62 -12.13 -8.32
C GLU A 70 -11.34 -11.16 -9.27
N ARG A 71 -10.88 -9.91 -9.35
CA ARG A 71 -11.44 -8.91 -10.28
C ARG A 71 -11.35 -9.36 -11.74
N LEU A 72 -10.20 -9.90 -12.13
CA LEU A 72 -9.95 -10.36 -13.50
C LEU A 72 -10.73 -11.63 -13.82
N GLN A 73 -10.78 -12.57 -12.90
CA GLN A 73 -11.57 -13.80 -13.02
C GLN A 73 -13.06 -13.50 -13.25
N ARG A 74 -13.65 -12.56 -12.49
CA ARG A 74 -15.04 -12.10 -12.71
C ARG A 74 -15.26 -11.48 -14.09
N ARG A 75 -14.20 -11.05 -14.78
CA ARG A 75 -14.23 -10.50 -16.15
C ARG A 75 -13.83 -11.52 -17.22
N GLY A 76 -13.65 -12.78 -16.85
CA GLY A 76 -13.20 -13.83 -17.77
C GLY A 76 -11.77 -13.65 -18.28
N LYS A 77 -10.91 -12.93 -17.53
CA LYS A 77 -9.53 -12.66 -17.90
C LYS A 77 -8.55 -13.40 -16.99
N SER A 78 -7.40 -13.78 -17.55
CA SER A 78 -6.29 -14.32 -16.78
C SER A 78 -5.71 -13.27 -15.84
N GLU A 79 -5.29 -13.68 -14.64
CA GLU A 79 -4.57 -12.85 -13.68
C GLU A 79 -3.21 -12.35 -14.21
N TRP A 80 -2.63 -13.05 -15.17
CA TRP A 80 -1.37 -12.69 -15.83
C TRP A 80 -1.55 -11.79 -17.06
N SER A 81 -2.77 -11.35 -17.33
CA SER A 81 -3.04 -10.45 -18.47
C SER A 81 -2.53 -9.03 -18.21
N LEU A 82 -2.24 -8.30 -19.29
CA LEU A 82 -1.92 -6.86 -19.21
C LEU A 82 -3.06 -5.99 -18.67
N SER A 83 -4.24 -6.58 -18.45
CA SER A 83 -5.34 -5.91 -17.74
C SER A 83 -5.15 -5.90 -16.22
N ASN A 84 -4.12 -6.58 -15.70
CA ASN A 84 -3.78 -6.60 -14.28
C ASN A 84 -3.17 -5.26 -13.85
N GLU A 85 -3.81 -4.61 -12.90
CA GLU A 85 -3.41 -3.29 -12.39
C GLU A 85 -2.17 -3.34 -11.47
N ILE A 86 -1.61 -4.54 -11.20
CA ILE A 86 -0.31 -4.74 -10.55
C ILE A 86 0.79 -4.90 -11.61
N ILE A 87 0.51 -5.66 -12.67
CA ILE A 87 1.48 -5.92 -13.74
C ILE A 87 1.80 -4.63 -14.51
N GLN A 88 0.79 -3.80 -14.80
CA GLN A 88 1.01 -2.53 -15.52
C GLN A 88 2.04 -1.61 -14.84
N PRO A 89 1.90 -1.23 -13.56
CA PRO A 89 2.90 -0.40 -12.90
C PRO A 89 4.24 -1.13 -12.70
N ALA A 90 4.25 -2.46 -12.53
CA ALA A 90 5.49 -3.22 -12.46
C ALA A 90 6.29 -3.14 -13.77
N LEU A 91 5.62 -3.28 -14.93
CA LEU A 91 6.26 -3.09 -16.24
C LEU A 91 6.78 -1.67 -16.43
N LEU A 92 6.01 -0.67 -15.98
CA LEU A 92 6.47 0.73 -16.02
C LEU A 92 7.73 0.92 -15.15
N THR A 93 7.75 0.37 -13.94
CA THR A 93 8.91 0.40 -13.04
C THR A 93 10.14 -0.24 -13.71
N ILE A 94 9.99 -1.46 -14.23
CA ILE A 94 11.07 -2.19 -14.87
C ILE A 94 11.62 -1.39 -16.07
N THR A 95 10.73 -0.87 -16.93
CA THR A 95 11.13 -0.06 -18.08
C THR A 95 11.89 1.20 -17.65
N ALA A 96 11.34 1.93 -16.66
CA ALA A 96 12.00 3.15 -16.17
C ALA A 96 13.39 2.84 -15.57
N TYR A 97 13.51 1.76 -14.79
CA TYR A 97 14.77 1.37 -14.17
C TYR A 97 15.80 0.92 -15.21
N ILE A 98 15.39 0.16 -16.24
CA ILE A 98 16.27 -0.21 -17.36
C ILE A 98 16.76 1.04 -18.09
N LEU A 99 15.89 1.99 -18.38
CA LEU A 99 16.28 3.24 -19.04
C LEU A 99 17.25 4.05 -18.18
N MET A 100 16.98 4.19 -16.88
CA MET A 100 17.90 4.86 -15.96
C MET A 100 19.27 4.20 -15.93
N LEU A 101 19.32 2.87 -15.86
CA LEU A 101 20.59 2.11 -15.91
C LEU A 101 21.32 2.29 -17.23
N ALA A 102 20.61 2.27 -18.35
CA ALA A 102 21.20 2.43 -19.68
C ALA A 102 21.80 3.83 -19.90
N PHE A 103 21.12 4.89 -19.42
CA PHE A 103 21.56 6.27 -19.64
C PHE A 103 22.48 6.80 -18.54
N LEU A 104 22.31 6.36 -17.29
CA LEU A 104 23.01 6.91 -16.13
C LEU A 104 24.06 5.94 -15.54
N GLY A 105 24.10 4.72 -16.05
CA GLY A 105 25.09 3.73 -15.64
C GLY A 105 24.78 2.95 -14.36
N PRO A 106 25.67 2.01 -13.98
CA PRO A 106 25.40 1.01 -12.94
C PRO A 106 25.29 1.59 -11.50
N LEU A 107 25.76 2.81 -11.26
CA LEU A 107 25.57 3.49 -9.97
C LEU A 107 24.10 3.72 -9.63
N MET A 108 23.21 3.64 -10.63
CA MET A 108 21.77 3.72 -10.39
C MET A 108 21.20 2.49 -9.66
N ILE A 109 21.87 1.33 -9.69
CA ILE A 109 21.40 0.13 -8.98
C ILE A 109 21.24 0.38 -7.47
N PRO A 110 22.30 0.74 -6.73
CA PRO A 110 22.15 1.01 -5.30
C PRO A 110 21.21 2.20 -5.03
N PHE A 111 21.23 3.23 -5.87
CA PHE A 111 20.34 4.37 -5.71
C PHE A 111 18.87 3.97 -5.79
N LEU A 112 18.46 3.24 -6.83
CA LEU A 112 17.08 2.81 -7.04
C LEU A 112 16.62 1.86 -5.94
N PHE A 113 17.49 0.96 -5.49
CA PHE A 113 17.21 0.06 -4.38
C PHE A 113 16.97 0.82 -3.08
N ILE A 114 17.85 1.76 -2.73
CA ILE A 114 17.72 2.56 -1.50
C ILE A 114 16.47 3.45 -1.57
N ALA A 115 16.22 4.10 -2.72
CA ALA A 115 15.05 4.95 -2.90
C ALA A 115 13.73 4.17 -2.77
N ALA A 116 13.65 2.99 -3.39
CA ALA A 116 12.48 2.11 -3.26
C ALA A 116 12.30 1.63 -1.83
N ALA A 117 13.36 1.13 -1.19
CA ALA A 117 13.32 0.64 0.18
C ALA A 117 12.91 1.75 1.17
N PHE A 118 13.41 2.98 0.96
CA PHE A 118 13.05 4.14 1.78
C PHE A 118 11.58 4.53 1.61
N GLY A 119 11.06 4.56 0.37
CA GLY A 119 9.66 4.85 0.11
C GLY A 119 8.72 3.81 0.76
N TRP A 120 9.04 2.53 0.63
CA TRP A 120 8.28 1.48 1.28
C TRP A 120 8.31 1.60 2.80
N TRP A 121 9.50 1.87 3.35
CA TRP A 121 9.67 2.04 4.80
C TRP A 121 8.86 3.20 5.35
N GLN A 122 8.82 4.34 4.65
CA GLN A 122 8.02 5.49 5.08
C GLN A 122 6.52 5.16 5.15
N LEU A 123 5.98 4.47 4.15
CA LEU A 123 4.57 4.05 4.15
C LEU A 123 4.27 3.05 5.27
N THR A 124 5.16 2.09 5.49
CA THR A 124 5.06 1.16 6.64
C THR A 124 5.11 1.90 7.98
N CYS A 125 5.98 2.91 8.12
CA CYS A 125 6.02 3.73 9.33
C CYS A 125 4.70 4.48 9.55
N ALA A 126 4.13 5.05 8.51
CA ALA A 126 2.84 5.75 8.58
C ALA A 126 1.73 4.78 9.04
N ASN A 127 1.55 3.66 8.35
CA ASN A 127 0.56 2.64 8.72
C ASN A 127 0.76 2.11 10.14
N TYR A 128 2.03 1.90 10.53
CA TYR A 128 2.36 1.43 11.88
C TYR A 128 1.88 2.40 12.96
N VAL A 129 2.21 3.68 12.82
CA VAL A 129 1.84 4.70 13.82
C VAL A 129 0.34 4.93 13.81
N GLU A 130 -0.26 5.03 12.62
CA GLU A 130 -1.67 5.35 12.45
C GLU A 130 -2.60 4.34 13.11
N HIS A 131 -2.25 3.04 13.06
CA HIS A 131 -3.16 1.99 13.53
C HIS A 131 -2.62 1.20 14.73
N TYR A 132 -1.59 1.69 15.41
CA TYR A 132 -0.94 0.96 16.51
C TYR A 132 -1.88 0.60 17.65
N GLY A 133 -2.11 -0.71 17.80
CA GLY A 133 -2.89 -1.27 18.88
C GLY A 133 -4.40 -1.02 18.82
N LEU A 134 -4.90 -0.42 17.75
CA LEU A 134 -6.32 -0.15 17.55
C LEU A 134 -7.02 -1.37 16.95
N LEU A 135 -8.19 -1.71 17.47
CA LEU A 135 -8.99 -2.85 17.00
C LEU A 135 -10.47 -2.48 16.95
N ARG A 136 -11.11 -2.83 15.84
CA ARG A 136 -12.57 -2.81 15.69
C ARG A 136 -13.18 -4.00 16.43
N GLN A 137 -14.29 -3.74 17.09
CA GLN A 137 -15.04 -4.79 17.78
C GLN A 137 -15.72 -5.72 16.79
N LYS A 138 -15.70 -7.01 17.08
CA LYS A 138 -16.45 -8.01 16.35
C LYS A 138 -17.86 -8.09 16.91
N LEU A 139 -18.85 -7.85 16.06
CA LEU A 139 -20.26 -7.87 16.39
C LEU A 139 -20.80 -9.32 16.47
N GLU A 140 -21.96 -9.51 17.10
CA GLU A 140 -22.62 -10.82 17.23
C GLU A 140 -22.90 -11.50 15.88
N ASN A 141 -23.14 -10.71 14.83
CA ASN A 141 -23.31 -11.20 13.46
C ASN A 141 -22.02 -11.66 12.77
N GLY A 142 -20.89 -11.70 13.49
CA GLY A 142 -19.58 -12.10 13.00
C GLY A 142 -18.84 -11.05 12.14
N ARG A 143 -19.43 -9.88 11.92
CA ARG A 143 -18.81 -8.77 11.19
C ARG A 143 -18.11 -7.82 12.17
N TYR A 144 -17.10 -7.10 11.68
CA TYR A 144 -16.53 -6.01 12.44
C TYR A 144 -17.40 -4.75 12.34
N GLU A 145 -17.42 -3.95 13.40
CA GLU A 145 -18.04 -2.64 13.38
C GLU A 145 -17.48 -1.77 12.24
N ARG A 146 -18.21 -0.71 11.89
CA ARG A 146 -17.74 0.21 10.85
C ARG A 146 -16.47 0.94 11.32
N CYS A 147 -15.53 1.17 10.40
CA CYS A 147 -14.38 2.00 10.66
C CYS A 147 -14.86 3.42 11.05
N ALA A 148 -14.28 3.94 12.13
CA ALA A 148 -14.61 5.26 12.69
C ALA A 148 -13.29 5.98 13.02
N PRO A 149 -13.30 7.32 13.22
CA PRO A 149 -12.08 8.09 13.48
C PRO A 149 -11.22 7.60 14.65
N HIS A 150 -11.80 6.96 15.64
CA HIS A 150 -11.07 6.38 16.78
C HIS A 150 -10.31 5.08 16.45
N HIS A 151 -10.42 4.57 15.23
CA HIS A 151 -9.61 3.44 14.74
C HIS A 151 -8.35 3.89 14.02
N SER A 152 -8.02 5.18 14.11
CA SER A 152 -6.79 5.76 13.59
C SER A 152 -6.27 6.81 14.59
N TRP A 153 -4.96 6.81 14.84
CA TRP A 153 -4.31 7.84 15.65
C TRP A 153 -4.24 9.13 14.86
N ASN A 154 -5.10 10.08 15.19
CA ASN A 154 -5.20 11.37 14.52
C ASN A 154 -4.44 12.46 15.30
N SER A 155 -3.85 13.41 14.59
CA SER A 155 -3.20 14.57 15.16
C SER A 155 -3.83 15.85 14.63
N ASN A 156 -4.17 16.77 15.55
CA ASN A 156 -4.69 18.11 15.19
C ASN A 156 -3.57 19.16 15.04
N HIS A 157 -2.30 18.75 15.02
CA HIS A 157 -1.20 19.66 14.81
C HIS A 157 -1.14 20.15 13.37
N LYS A 158 -1.11 21.49 13.18
CA LYS A 158 -1.09 22.14 11.86
C LYS A 158 0.05 21.61 10.96
N VAL A 159 1.24 21.40 11.53
CA VAL A 159 2.41 20.91 10.78
C VAL A 159 2.22 19.44 10.36
N SER A 160 1.74 18.58 11.24
CA SER A 160 1.45 17.18 10.91
C SER A 160 0.39 17.10 9.81
N ASN A 161 -0.68 17.88 9.94
CA ASN A 161 -1.76 17.93 8.94
C ASN A 161 -1.28 18.48 7.59
N LEU A 162 -0.29 19.38 7.57
CA LEU A 162 0.29 19.91 6.33
C LEU A 162 1.19 18.88 5.64
N ILE A 163 1.98 18.11 6.40
CA ILE A 163 2.93 17.12 5.87
C ILE A 163 2.24 15.80 5.53
N LEU A 164 1.34 15.35 6.39
CA LEU A 164 0.66 14.05 6.27
C LEU A 164 -0.71 14.15 5.61
N LEU A 165 -1.06 15.30 5.08
CA LEU A 165 -2.28 15.67 4.39
C LEU A 165 -3.29 14.52 4.22
N GLN A 166 -4.18 14.36 5.19
CA GLN A 166 -5.33 13.43 5.12
C GLN A 166 -4.97 11.94 5.14
N LEU A 167 -3.98 11.56 5.90
CA LEU A 167 -3.87 10.17 6.34
C LEU A 167 -4.95 9.85 7.37
#